data_a76899630c6a14ed98ab7c4fa1a1843c
#
_entry.id   a76899630c6a14ed98ab7c4fa1a1843c
#
_cell.length_a   1.000
_cell.length_b   1.000
_cell.length_c   1.000
_cell.angle_alpha   90.00
_cell.angle_beta   90.00
_cell.angle_gamma   90.00
#
_symmetry.space_group_name_H-M   'P 1'
#
loop_
_entity.id
_entity.type
_entity.pdbx_description
1 polymer ?
#
loop_
_entity_poly.entity_id
_entity_poly.type
_entity_poly.pdbx_seq_one_letter_code
_entity_poly.pdbx_strand_id
1 'polypeptide(L)'
;MTTGVGNRVTTITAAALEAIRAHGVQTFPDECCGALIDVGGVIVDAFALPNTTTSGAARRFQIGPRDYRASEARATELRGALAGFYHSHPNHPARPSQHDLDQAWPNFSYVIISVNAAVPGDITCWHLKDDRSAFEQGELICPTES
;
A
#
# COMPACT_ATOMS: atom_id res chain seq x y z
N MET A 1 -2.03 -11.75 -27.17
CA MET A 1 -1.90 -11.73 -25.79
C MET A 1 -1.47 -10.36 -25.33
N THR A 2 -1.80 -10.09 -24.22
CA THR A 2 -1.55 -8.77 -23.73
C THR A 2 -0.14 -8.59 -23.25
N THR A 3 0.24 -7.38 -23.10
CA THR A 3 1.56 -7.04 -22.70
C THR A 3 1.87 -7.31 -21.26
N GLY A 4 0.90 -7.46 -20.45
CA GLY A 4 1.12 -7.58 -19.03
C GLY A 4 1.06 -6.27 -18.27
N VAL A 5 1.25 -5.15 -18.94
CA VAL A 5 1.16 -3.86 -18.26
C VAL A 5 -0.29 -3.64 -17.84
N GLY A 6 -0.50 -3.33 -16.56
CA GLY A 6 -1.84 -3.10 -16.05
C GLY A 6 -2.70 -4.34 -15.92
N ASN A 7 -2.13 -5.53 -16.16
CA ASN A 7 -2.90 -6.76 -16.13
C ASN A 7 -2.83 -7.52 -14.82
N ARG A 8 -1.95 -7.14 -13.90
CA ARG A 8 -1.91 -7.81 -12.60
C ARG A 8 -3.14 -7.40 -11.80
N VAL A 9 -3.74 -8.38 -11.16
CA VAL A 9 -4.93 -8.19 -10.34
C VAL A 9 -4.59 -8.50 -8.90
N THR A 10 -4.92 -7.59 -8.02
CA THR A 10 -4.75 -7.77 -6.58
C THR A 10 -6.13 -7.70 -5.94
N THR A 11 -6.47 -8.69 -5.16
CA THR A 11 -7.77 -8.77 -4.49
C THR A 11 -7.61 -8.35 -3.03
N ILE A 12 -8.54 -7.53 -2.54
CA ILE A 12 -8.50 -7.02 -1.18
C ILE A 12 -9.90 -7.08 -0.59
N THR A 13 -10.01 -7.37 0.71
CA THR A 13 -11.31 -7.40 1.37
C THR A 13 -11.79 -5.97 1.64
N ALA A 14 -13.11 -5.83 1.79
CA ALA A 14 -13.72 -4.54 2.11
C ALA A 14 -13.19 -4.00 3.45
N ALA A 15 -12.97 -4.88 4.42
CA ALA A 15 -12.47 -4.48 5.73
C ALA A 15 -11.05 -3.91 5.64
N ALA A 16 -10.18 -4.57 4.88
CA ALA A 16 -8.81 -4.08 4.70
C ALA A 16 -8.81 -2.75 3.95
N LEU A 17 -9.64 -2.64 2.92
CA LEU A 17 -9.75 -1.40 2.15
C LEU A 17 -10.24 -0.24 3.02
N GLU A 18 -11.23 -0.50 3.86
CA GLU A 18 -11.75 0.52 4.76
C GLU A 18 -10.69 0.93 5.81
N ALA A 19 -9.90 -0.01 6.28
CA ALA A 19 -8.82 0.30 7.22
C ALA A 19 -7.78 1.25 6.59
N ILE A 20 -7.48 1.06 5.32
CA ILE A 20 -6.57 1.95 4.59
C ILE A 20 -7.15 3.36 4.51
N ARG A 21 -8.43 3.46 4.14
CA ARG A 21 -9.11 4.75 4.06
C ARG A 21 -9.11 5.49 5.40
N ALA A 22 -9.46 4.79 6.45
CA ALA A 22 -9.53 5.37 7.79
C ALA A 22 -8.15 5.85 8.24
N HIS A 23 -7.12 5.05 7.97
CA HIS A 23 -5.76 5.41 8.37
C HIS A 23 -5.28 6.66 7.64
N GLY A 24 -5.55 6.76 6.33
CA GLY A 24 -5.18 7.93 5.55
C GLY A 24 -5.83 9.22 6.04
N VAL A 25 -7.10 9.14 6.43
CA VAL A 25 -7.82 10.29 6.98
C VAL A 25 -7.27 10.65 8.35
N GLN A 26 -7.00 9.64 9.18
CA GLN A 26 -6.55 9.83 10.56
C GLN A 26 -5.21 10.55 10.64
N THR A 27 -4.28 10.25 9.73
CA THR A 27 -2.95 10.84 9.74
C THR A 27 -2.84 12.13 8.95
N PHE A 28 -3.84 12.45 8.13
CA PHE A 28 -3.82 13.67 7.33
C PHE A 28 -3.46 14.86 8.21
N PRO A 29 -2.57 15.77 7.84
CA PRO A 29 -1.96 15.96 6.52
C PRO A 29 -0.64 15.20 6.27
N ASP A 30 -0.29 14.29 7.13
CA ASP A 30 0.91 13.48 6.94
C ASP A 30 0.56 12.17 6.22
N GLU A 31 1.55 11.59 5.54
CA GLU A 31 1.37 10.29 4.92
C GLU A 31 1.24 9.21 5.98
N CYS A 32 0.27 8.33 5.81
CA CYS A 32 0.24 7.10 6.59
C CYS A 32 0.99 6.02 5.84
N CYS A 33 1.33 4.95 6.52
CA CYS A 33 1.87 3.75 5.89
C CYS A 33 1.50 2.52 6.69
N GLY A 34 1.55 1.37 6.03
CA GLY A 34 1.23 0.11 6.68
C GLY A 34 1.56 -1.07 5.80
N ALA A 35 1.37 -2.25 6.35
CA ALA A 35 1.65 -3.51 5.68
C ALA A 35 0.37 -4.16 5.20
N LEU A 36 0.47 -4.86 4.08
CA LEU A 36 -0.63 -5.61 3.50
C LEU A 36 -0.36 -7.09 3.69
N ILE A 37 -1.29 -7.79 4.33
CA ILE A 37 -1.15 -9.21 4.61
C ILE A 37 -2.17 -9.97 3.77
N ASP A 38 -1.69 -10.98 3.03
CA ASP A 38 -2.62 -11.80 2.27
C ASP A 38 -2.73 -13.19 2.87
N VAL A 39 -3.92 -13.77 2.69
CA VAL A 39 -4.19 -15.16 3.04
C VAL A 39 -4.90 -15.76 1.84
N GLY A 40 -4.30 -16.81 1.28
CA GLY A 40 -4.90 -17.47 0.12
C GLY A 40 -5.03 -16.59 -1.12
N GLY A 41 -4.14 -15.62 -1.27
CA GLY A 41 -4.15 -14.75 -2.44
C GLY A 41 -5.03 -13.52 -2.32
N VAL A 42 -5.61 -13.27 -1.14
CA VAL A 42 -6.47 -12.11 -0.90
C VAL A 42 -5.88 -11.28 0.24
N ILE A 43 -5.74 -10.00 0.04
CA ILE A 43 -5.30 -9.10 1.11
C ILE A 43 -6.43 -8.98 2.11
N VAL A 44 -6.21 -9.50 3.31
CA VAL A 44 -7.24 -9.54 4.36
C VAL A 44 -6.96 -8.58 5.51
N ASP A 45 -5.76 -8.01 5.57
CA ASP A 45 -5.38 -7.15 6.68
C ASP A 45 -4.51 -6.00 6.18
N ALA A 46 -4.81 -4.81 6.66
CA ALA A 46 -4.00 -3.62 6.45
C ALA A 46 -3.47 -3.22 7.83
N PHE A 47 -2.24 -3.59 8.08
CA PHE A 47 -1.60 -3.45 9.38
C PHE A 47 -0.91 -2.08 9.48
N ALA A 48 -1.48 -1.17 10.25
CA ALA A 48 -0.97 0.18 10.37
C ALA A 48 0.43 0.21 10.99
N LEU A 49 1.32 0.99 10.39
CA LEU A 49 2.68 1.18 10.87
C LEU A 49 2.93 2.66 11.12
N PRO A 50 3.86 2.99 12.01
CA PRO A 50 4.24 4.39 12.18
C PRO A 50 5.04 4.87 10.98
N ASN A 51 4.88 6.13 10.62
CA ASN A 51 5.75 6.76 9.62
C ASN A 51 6.99 7.24 10.37
N THR A 52 8.12 6.55 10.16
CA THR A 52 9.35 6.83 10.91
C THR A 52 10.26 7.86 10.22
N THR A 53 9.78 8.52 9.16
CA THR A 53 10.59 9.53 8.51
C THR A 53 10.92 10.67 9.48
N THR A 54 12.13 11.19 9.37
CA THR A 54 12.57 12.30 10.24
C THR A 54 12.32 13.66 9.62
N SER A 55 11.82 13.70 8.38
CA SER A 55 11.51 14.96 7.71
C SER A 55 10.52 14.72 6.59
N GLY A 56 9.68 15.71 6.35
CA GLY A 56 8.78 15.71 5.21
C GLY A 56 7.64 14.71 5.29
N ALA A 57 7.09 14.45 6.49
CA ALA A 57 6.05 13.45 6.68
C ALA A 57 4.80 13.70 5.82
N ALA A 58 4.55 14.93 5.40
CA ALA A 58 3.42 15.24 4.52
C ALA A 58 3.65 14.78 3.08
N ARG A 59 4.89 14.45 2.71
CA ARG A 59 5.26 14.11 1.34
C ARG A 59 6.04 12.83 1.21
N ARG A 60 6.36 12.17 2.30
CA ARG A 60 7.10 10.91 2.28
C ARG A 60 6.86 10.12 3.53
N PHE A 61 7.13 8.84 3.44
CA PHE A 61 7.07 7.94 4.60
C PHE A 61 8.32 7.08 4.61
N GLN A 62 8.54 6.44 5.76
CA GLN A 62 9.64 5.50 5.89
C GLN A 62 9.21 4.39 6.84
N ILE A 63 9.50 3.15 6.46
CA ILE A 63 9.25 1.98 7.29
C ILE A 63 10.61 1.45 7.75
N GLY A 64 10.83 1.46 9.04
CA GLY A 64 12.09 0.98 9.60
C GLY A 64 12.15 -0.55 9.68
N PRO A 65 13.36 -1.10 9.95
CA PRO A 65 13.53 -2.55 10.03
C PRO A 65 12.68 -3.21 11.12
N ARG A 66 12.47 -2.54 12.22
CA ARG A 66 11.64 -3.04 13.32
C ARG A 66 10.20 -3.23 12.86
N ASP A 67 9.68 -2.26 12.11
CA ASP A 67 8.30 -2.31 11.65
C ASP A 67 8.13 -3.31 10.50
N TYR A 68 9.18 -3.49 9.69
CA TYR A 68 9.19 -4.53 8.69
C TYR A 68 9.09 -5.91 9.37
N ARG A 69 9.86 -6.13 10.42
CA ARG A 69 9.80 -7.40 11.17
C ARG A 69 8.45 -7.59 11.83
N ALA A 70 7.85 -6.53 12.36
CA ALA A 70 6.52 -6.59 12.94
C ALA A 70 5.48 -7.00 11.89
N SER A 71 5.66 -6.52 10.66
CA SER A 71 4.78 -6.87 9.54
C SER A 71 4.88 -8.34 9.20
N GLU A 72 6.09 -8.89 9.19
CA GLU A 72 6.30 -10.31 8.96
C GLU A 72 5.70 -11.16 10.08
N ALA A 73 5.83 -10.70 11.31
CA ALA A 73 5.23 -11.38 12.46
C ALA A 73 3.71 -11.39 12.36
N ARG A 74 3.12 -10.27 11.92
CA ARG A 74 1.68 -10.18 11.72
C ARG A 74 1.21 -11.17 10.67
N ALA A 75 1.97 -11.28 9.57
CA ALA A 75 1.64 -12.25 8.51
C ALA A 75 1.64 -13.68 9.06
N THR A 76 2.64 -14.02 9.85
CA THR A 76 2.73 -15.34 10.48
C THR A 76 1.54 -15.60 11.41
N GLU A 77 1.18 -14.61 12.21
CA GLU A 77 0.05 -14.67 13.12
C GLU A 77 -1.25 -15.02 12.38
N LEU A 78 -1.44 -14.43 11.23
CA LEU A 78 -2.63 -14.63 10.41
C LEU A 78 -2.53 -15.83 9.47
N ARG A 79 -1.41 -16.54 9.52
CA ARG A 79 -1.13 -17.69 8.65
C ARG A 79 -1.16 -17.29 7.18
N GLY A 80 -0.63 -16.14 6.90
CA GLY A 80 -0.58 -15.57 5.57
C GLY A 80 0.80 -15.14 5.18
N ALA A 81 0.87 -14.22 4.25
CA ALA A 81 2.14 -13.71 3.72
C ALA A 81 2.11 -12.18 3.68
N LEU A 82 3.28 -11.57 3.85
CA LEU A 82 3.42 -10.14 3.65
C LEU A 82 3.34 -9.88 2.15
N ALA A 83 2.25 -9.25 1.72
CA ALA A 83 1.99 -9.02 0.30
C ALA A 83 2.56 -7.71 -0.20
N GLY A 84 2.79 -6.76 0.69
CA GLY A 84 3.29 -5.46 0.32
C GLY A 84 2.98 -4.40 1.35
N PHE A 85 2.88 -3.16 0.87
CA PHE A 85 2.71 -2.01 1.74
C PHE A 85 1.73 -1.02 1.13
N TYR A 86 1.12 -0.20 1.97
CA TYR A 86 0.27 0.90 1.52
C TYR A 86 0.75 2.21 2.13
N HIS A 87 0.40 3.31 1.46
CA HIS A 87 0.62 4.63 2.01
C HIS A 87 -0.37 5.61 1.41
N SER A 88 -0.48 6.79 2.02
CA SER A 88 -1.39 7.82 1.52
C SER A 88 -0.60 8.97 0.88
N HIS A 89 -1.26 9.64 -0.06
CA HIS A 89 -0.75 10.87 -0.70
C HIS A 89 -1.68 12.03 -0.32
N PRO A 90 -1.34 12.78 0.73
CA PRO A 90 -2.17 13.93 1.12
C PRO A 90 -2.16 15.02 0.04
N ASN A 91 -3.34 15.35 -0.44
CA ASN A 91 -3.56 16.42 -1.42
C ASN A 91 -2.85 16.25 -2.75
N HIS A 92 -2.53 15.01 -3.15
CA HIS A 92 -2.03 14.77 -4.50
C HIS A 92 -2.44 13.39 -4.99
N PRO A 93 -2.28 13.12 -6.30
CA PRO A 93 -2.82 11.90 -6.90
C PRO A 93 -2.21 10.61 -6.35
N ALA A 94 -2.96 9.52 -6.46
CA ALA A 94 -2.52 8.19 -6.01
C ALA A 94 -1.59 7.55 -7.04
N ARG A 95 -0.46 8.21 -7.29
CA ARG A 95 0.60 7.75 -8.20
C ARG A 95 1.93 7.74 -7.48
N PRO A 96 2.77 6.73 -7.71
CA PRO A 96 4.07 6.68 -7.03
C PRO A 96 4.93 7.90 -7.33
N SER A 97 5.59 8.39 -6.29
CA SER A 97 6.59 9.45 -6.45
C SER A 97 7.95 8.83 -6.76
N GLN A 98 8.93 9.66 -7.09
CA GLN A 98 10.29 9.17 -7.25
C GLN A 98 10.81 8.59 -5.95
N HIS A 99 10.47 9.22 -4.83
CA HIS A 99 10.85 8.72 -3.51
C HIS A 99 10.26 7.32 -3.27
N ASP A 100 8.98 7.12 -3.65
CA ASP A 100 8.34 5.82 -3.53
C ASP A 100 9.10 4.77 -4.32
N LEU A 101 9.52 5.11 -5.54
CA LEU A 101 10.27 4.20 -6.39
C LEU A 101 11.62 3.86 -5.79
N ASP A 102 12.31 4.87 -5.29
CA ASP A 102 13.65 4.70 -4.70
C ASP A 102 13.62 3.79 -3.48
N GLN A 103 12.52 3.78 -2.75
CA GLN A 103 12.38 3.00 -1.52
C GLN A 103 11.72 1.65 -1.73
N ALA A 104 11.25 1.34 -2.93
CA ALA A 104 10.48 0.13 -3.18
C ALA A 104 11.33 -1.14 -3.13
N TRP A 105 10.74 -2.19 -2.59
CA TRP A 105 11.32 -3.54 -2.62
C TRP A 105 10.64 -4.35 -3.71
N PRO A 106 11.36 -5.26 -4.36
CA PRO A 106 10.75 -6.11 -5.39
C PRO A 106 9.79 -7.12 -4.79
N ASN A 107 8.90 -7.64 -5.64
CA ASN A 107 7.98 -8.73 -5.32
C ASN A 107 6.86 -8.37 -4.34
N PHE A 108 6.60 -7.08 -4.15
CA PHE A 108 5.51 -6.61 -3.31
C PHE A 108 4.49 -5.81 -4.12
N SER A 109 3.27 -5.80 -3.62
CA SER A 109 2.22 -4.91 -4.12
C SER A 109 2.28 -3.61 -3.32
N TYR A 110 2.10 -2.49 -3.99
CA TYR A 110 2.08 -1.18 -3.36
C TYR A 110 0.74 -0.52 -3.61
N VAL A 111 0.03 -0.21 -2.54
CA VAL A 111 -1.29 0.43 -2.63
C VAL A 111 -1.14 1.87 -2.16
N ILE A 112 -1.66 2.79 -2.96
CA ILE A 112 -1.61 4.22 -2.66
C ILE A 112 -3.02 4.76 -2.60
N ILE A 113 -3.34 5.52 -1.55
CA ILE A 113 -4.61 6.22 -1.45
C ILE A 113 -4.38 7.72 -1.46
N SER A 114 -5.13 8.42 -2.31
CA SER A 114 -5.15 9.86 -2.33
C SER A 114 -6.11 10.36 -1.25
N VAL A 115 -5.68 11.33 -0.43
CA VAL A 115 -6.53 11.92 0.60
C VAL A 115 -6.49 13.43 0.42
N ASN A 116 -7.60 14.01 -0.07
CA ASN A 116 -7.68 15.43 -0.37
C ASN A 116 -8.53 16.13 0.66
N ALA A 117 -7.94 17.11 1.36
CA ALA A 117 -8.65 17.85 2.41
C ALA A 117 -9.32 16.91 3.42
N ALA A 118 -8.57 15.86 3.82
CA ALA A 118 -9.02 14.85 4.77
C ALA A 118 -10.17 13.97 4.24
N VAL A 119 -10.41 13.95 2.93
CA VAL A 119 -11.42 13.08 2.31
C VAL A 119 -10.71 12.00 1.50
N PRO A 120 -10.99 10.71 1.76
CA PRO A 120 -10.33 9.64 1.00
C PRO A 120 -10.83 9.62 -0.45
N GLY A 121 -9.90 9.47 -1.38
CA GLY A 121 -10.19 9.46 -2.81
C GLY A 121 -9.76 8.16 -3.46
N ASP A 122 -9.11 8.31 -4.61
CA ASP A 122 -8.69 7.16 -5.40
C ASP A 122 -7.72 6.26 -4.65
N ILE A 123 -7.85 4.96 -4.88
CA ILE A 123 -6.93 3.95 -4.36
C ILE A 123 -6.41 3.18 -5.56
N THR A 124 -5.09 3.06 -5.66
CA THR A 124 -4.44 2.40 -6.79
C THR A 124 -3.47 1.33 -6.29
N CYS A 125 -3.13 0.40 -7.16
CA CYS A 125 -2.19 -0.68 -6.84
C CYS A 125 -1.10 -0.73 -7.89
N TRP A 126 0.15 -0.87 -7.44
CA TRP A 126 1.32 -0.79 -8.29
C TRP A 126 2.28 -1.93 -7.97
N HIS A 127 3.03 -2.34 -8.97
CA HIS A 127 4.05 -3.38 -8.82
C HIS A 127 5.34 -2.89 -9.44
N LEU A 128 6.45 -3.14 -8.77
CA LEU A 128 7.75 -2.73 -9.28
C LEU A 128 8.13 -3.63 -10.45
N LYS A 129 8.62 -3.02 -11.53
CA LYS A 129 9.13 -3.80 -12.66
C LYS A 129 10.34 -4.62 -12.22
N ASP A 130 10.57 -5.73 -12.91
CA ASP A 130 11.68 -6.63 -12.57
C ASP A 130 13.03 -5.92 -12.59
N ASP A 131 13.22 -4.98 -13.49
CA ASP A 131 14.47 -4.23 -13.58
C ASP A 131 14.51 -3.05 -12.61
N ARG A 132 13.45 -2.84 -11.83
CA ARG A 132 13.34 -1.80 -10.81
C ARG A 132 13.36 -0.37 -11.37
N SER A 133 13.14 -0.22 -12.65
CA SER A 133 13.19 1.10 -13.30
C SER A 133 11.95 1.94 -13.06
N ALA A 134 10.82 1.30 -12.82
CA ALA A 134 9.54 1.99 -12.68
C ALA A 134 8.51 1.06 -12.06
N PHE A 135 7.37 1.62 -11.69
CA PHE A 135 6.20 0.84 -11.30
C PHE A 135 5.29 0.62 -12.49
N GLU A 136 4.57 -0.50 -12.45
CA GLU A 136 3.46 -0.77 -13.36
C GLU A 136 2.18 -0.75 -12.56
N GLN A 137 1.16 -0.06 -13.07
CA GLN A 137 -0.13 -0.04 -12.41
C GLN A 137 -0.88 -1.34 -12.68
N GLY A 138 -1.38 -1.96 -11.62
CA GLY A 138 -2.25 -3.11 -11.71
C GLY A 138 -3.67 -2.74 -11.36
N GLU A 139 -4.51 -3.75 -11.24
CA GLU A 139 -5.92 -3.59 -10.90
C GLU A 139 -6.14 -4.03 -9.46
N LEU A 140 -6.83 -3.21 -8.68
CA LEU A 140 -7.19 -3.55 -7.31
C LEU A 140 -8.68 -3.86 -7.28
N ILE A 141 -9.02 -5.08 -6.89
CA ILE A 141 -10.40 -5.54 -6.87
C ILE A 141 -10.83 -5.85 -5.44
N CYS A 142 -11.97 -5.26 -5.06
CA CYS A 142 -12.61 -5.57 -3.79
C CYS A 142 -13.93 -6.26 -4.10
N PRO A 143 -13.99 -7.59 -4.01
CA PRO A 143 -15.22 -8.31 -4.35
C PRO A 143 -16.37 -7.91 -3.42
N THR A 144 -17.56 -7.82 -4.00
CA THR A 144 -18.74 -7.54 -3.21
C THR A 144 -19.08 -8.74 -2.35
N GLU A 145 -19.37 -8.50 -1.11
CA GLU A 145 -19.85 -9.57 -0.23
C GLU A 145 -21.21 -10.04 -0.69
N SER A 146 -21.39 -11.31 -0.65
CA SER A 146 -22.69 -11.86 -1.08
C SER A 146 -23.45 -12.45 0.08
#